data_a23a2dc6928f44a4b80df6e50bb86f3e
#
_entry.id   a23a2dc6928f44a4b80df6e50bb86f3e
#
_cell.length_a   1.000
_cell.length_b   1.000
_cell.length_c   1.000
_cell.angle_alpha   90.00
_cell.angle_beta   90.00
_cell.angle_gamma   90.00
#
_symmetry.space_group_name_H-M   'P 1'
#
loop_
_entity.id
_entity.type
_entity.pdbx_description
1 polymer ?
#
loop_
_entity_poly.entity_id
_entity_poly.type
_entity_poly.pdbx_seq_one_letter_code
_entity_poly.pdbx_strand_id
1 'polypeptide(L)'
;MRMARRVPWQAKRISDWPIWSLPRWLTVFVIAVIVAELAAIGVTAPATVFSGHDLALFGLLLGCTAAAVEMTRKAGEKGGLVKDVQGVWELPVAILLPPFYALIVPIAQTALTQWRVRHAVLHRRVFTAAAVGLSYGAASVAFHRLSGLAPQVTAQGFDHGTMWTLLVVLSAVIKLVLNDAMVMTAVKGTNPAARIRTTFLTGEQVYNDAAEISIGVLVTFAVAGAPLLALAALPVVTLLQRSLSHVQLVSDSRTDSKTGLLNAATWERESAAEVARAVRTQSPLAIAMVDIDKFKAINDTYGHLVGDQVLKEIANTLNTLLRDYDLAGRFGGEEFSLLLPQTRAVDAIRIAERIRSNIAGP
;
A
#
# COMPACT_ATOMS: atom_id res chain seq x y z
N MET A 1 7.13 -9.47 32.31
CA MET A 1 5.86 -8.74 32.50
C MET A 1 6.20 -7.26 32.68
N ARG A 2 6.38 -6.49 31.59
CA ARG A 2 6.58 -5.04 31.63
C ARG A 2 5.39 -4.39 30.92
N MET A 3 4.58 -3.70 31.73
CA MET A 3 3.43 -2.91 31.27
C MET A 3 3.93 -1.86 30.26
N ALA A 4 3.43 -1.94 29.05
CA ALA A 4 3.56 -0.85 28.09
C ALA A 4 2.83 0.38 28.65
N ARG A 5 3.57 1.44 28.97
CA ARG A 5 3.02 2.73 29.35
C ARG A 5 2.13 3.22 28.20
N ARG A 6 0.84 3.29 28.45
CA ARG A 6 -0.11 4.02 27.59
C ARG A 6 0.34 5.48 27.59
N VAL A 7 0.78 5.98 26.45
CA VAL A 7 1.00 7.41 26.26
C VAL A 7 -0.36 8.09 26.37
N PRO A 8 -0.54 9.04 27.32
CA PRO A 8 -1.83 9.71 27.47
C PRO A 8 -2.10 10.54 26.20
N TRP A 9 -3.35 10.52 25.75
CA TRP A 9 -3.90 11.40 24.73
C TRP A 9 -3.82 12.87 25.21
N GLN A 10 -2.67 13.48 25.05
CA GLN A 10 -2.60 14.93 25.10
C GLN A 10 -3.23 15.43 23.79
N ALA A 11 -4.37 16.07 23.91
CA ALA A 11 -5.00 16.80 22.82
C ALA A 11 -4.00 17.84 22.32
N LYS A 12 -3.18 17.49 21.34
CA LYS A 12 -2.30 18.44 20.64
C LYS A 12 -3.21 19.51 20.04
N ARG A 13 -2.87 20.77 20.24
CA ARG A 13 -3.59 21.88 19.63
C ARG A 13 -3.65 21.64 18.13
N ILE A 14 -4.73 22.05 17.46
CA ILE A 14 -4.91 21.92 16.00
C ILE A 14 -3.72 22.53 15.25
N SER A 15 -3.11 23.59 15.81
CA SER A 15 -1.86 24.20 15.32
C SER A 15 -0.66 23.25 15.24
N ASP A 16 -0.64 22.17 16.04
CA ASP A 16 0.50 21.25 16.14
C ASP A 16 0.32 19.99 15.25
N TRP A 17 -0.71 19.99 14.42
CA TRP A 17 -0.98 18.84 13.54
C TRP A 17 0.04 18.80 12.41
N PRO A 18 0.55 17.58 12.08
CA PRO A 18 1.55 17.39 11.02
C PRO A 18 1.11 17.86 9.62
N ILE A 19 -0.18 18.10 9.41
CA ILE A 19 -0.72 18.65 8.16
C ILE A 19 -0.14 20.05 7.86
N TRP A 20 0.18 20.84 8.87
CA TRP A 20 0.70 22.20 8.72
C TRP A 20 2.19 22.22 8.31
N SER A 21 2.90 21.10 8.42
CA SER A 21 4.27 20.95 7.89
C SER A 21 4.31 20.68 6.39
N LEU A 22 3.17 20.43 5.74
CA LEU A 22 3.08 20.22 4.31
C LEU A 22 3.21 21.54 3.52
N PRO A 23 3.66 21.49 2.25
CA PRO A 23 3.60 22.64 1.36
C PRO A 23 2.18 23.22 1.31
N ARG A 24 2.03 24.55 1.30
CA ARG A 24 0.72 25.21 1.36
C ARG A 24 -0.27 24.72 0.31
N TRP A 25 0.18 24.54 -0.93
CA TRP A 25 -0.68 24.05 -2.00
C TRP A 25 -1.19 22.63 -1.73
N LEU A 26 -0.35 21.76 -1.13
CA LEU A 26 -0.74 20.40 -0.78
C LEU A 26 -1.74 20.39 0.38
N THR A 27 -1.55 21.24 1.37
CA THR A 27 -2.53 21.43 2.45
C THR A 27 -3.89 21.87 1.89
N VAL A 28 -3.90 22.84 0.97
CA VAL A 28 -5.13 23.28 0.27
C VAL A 28 -5.76 22.15 -0.53
N PHE A 29 -4.95 21.37 -1.26
CA PHE A 29 -5.44 20.22 -2.02
C PHE A 29 -6.09 19.16 -1.11
N VAL A 30 -5.43 18.78 -0.02
CA VAL A 30 -5.97 17.81 0.96
C VAL A 30 -7.30 18.30 1.55
N ILE A 31 -7.38 19.57 1.94
CA ILE A 31 -8.61 20.18 2.47
C ILE A 31 -9.69 20.21 1.39
N ALA A 32 -9.35 20.57 0.15
CA ALA A 32 -10.30 20.61 -0.96
C ALA A 32 -10.92 19.25 -1.25
N VAL A 33 -10.13 18.17 -1.23
CA VAL A 33 -10.64 16.80 -1.39
C VAL A 33 -11.60 16.43 -0.26
N ILE A 34 -11.26 16.74 0.99
CA ILE A 34 -12.13 16.46 2.14
C ILE A 34 -13.43 17.27 2.05
N VAL A 35 -13.36 18.54 1.70
CA VAL A 35 -14.54 19.43 1.56
C VAL A 35 -15.42 18.95 0.39
N ALA A 36 -14.82 18.54 -0.73
CA ALA A 36 -15.55 17.99 -1.87
C ALA A 36 -16.31 16.71 -1.49
N GLU A 37 -15.70 15.81 -0.71
CA GLU A 37 -16.37 14.62 -0.20
C GLU A 37 -17.56 14.95 0.70
N LEU A 38 -17.37 15.85 1.66
CA LEU A 38 -18.45 16.31 2.55
C LEU A 38 -19.58 16.98 1.77
N ALA A 39 -19.26 17.79 0.77
CA ALA A 39 -20.24 18.41 -0.12
C ALA A 39 -21.01 17.37 -0.95
N ALA A 40 -20.32 16.37 -1.50
CA ALA A 40 -20.94 15.27 -2.23
C ALA A 40 -21.92 14.48 -1.35
N ILE A 41 -21.53 14.17 -0.10
CA ILE A 41 -22.41 13.55 0.89
C ILE A 41 -23.63 14.46 1.16
N GLY A 42 -23.40 15.75 1.39
CA GLY A 42 -24.47 16.71 1.66
C GLY A 42 -25.48 16.87 0.52
N VAL A 43 -25.04 16.73 -0.73
CA VAL A 43 -25.90 16.78 -1.92
C VAL A 43 -26.64 15.46 -2.14
N THR A 44 -25.99 14.34 -1.92
CA THR A 44 -26.57 13.01 -2.21
C THR A 44 -27.49 12.50 -1.10
N ALA A 45 -27.22 12.85 0.17
CA ALA A 45 -28.01 12.40 1.30
C ALA A 45 -29.52 12.76 1.19
N PRO A 46 -29.94 14.01 0.91
CA PRO A 46 -31.35 14.35 0.78
C PRO A 46 -32.00 13.79 -0.48
N ALA A 47 -31.20 13.44 -1.51
CA ALA A 47 -31.70 12.85 -2.75
C ALA A 47 -31.86 11.33 -2.65
N THR A 48 -31.37 10.71 -1.58
CA THR A 48 -31.40 9.26 -1.38
C THR A 48 -32.67 8.84 -0.64
N VAL A 49 -33.43 7.96 -1.26
CA VAL A 49 -34.56 7.27 -0.59
C VAL A 49 -34.01 6.05 0.14
N PHE A 50 -34.00 6.10 1.46
CA PHE A 50 -33.49 5.00 2.30
C PHE A 50 -34.53 3.88 2.37
N SER A 51 -34.22 2.74 1.73
CA SER A 51 -35.04 1.53 1.84
C SER A 51 -34.47 0.57 2.88
N GLY A 52 -35.33 -0.26 3.49
CA GLY A 52 -34.87 -1.30 4.41
C GLY A 52 -33.99 -2.34 3.71
N HIS A 53 -34.20 -2.59 2.43
CA HIS A 53 -33.37 -3.46 1.60
C HIS A 53 -31.96 -2.90 1.43
N ASP A 54 -31.83 -1.63 1.09
CA ASP A 54 -30.52 -0.98 0.89
C ASP A 54 -29.72 -0.94 2.20
N LEU A 55 -30.39 -0.65 3.31
CA LEU A 55 -29.75 -0.67 4.63
C LEU A 55 -29.26 -2.08 5.01
N ALA A 56 -30.08 -3.12 4.72
CA ALA A 56 -29.68 -4.50 4.98
C ALA A 56 -28.49 -4.94 4.11
N LEU A 57 -28.51 -4.60 2.82
CA LEU A 57 -27.42 -4.90 1.89
C LEU A 57 -26.14 -4.15 2.27
N PHE A 58 -26.24 -2.87 2.60
CA PHE A 58 -25.10 -2.07 3.10
C PHE A 58 -24.53 -2.66 4.38
N GLY A 59 -25.39 -3.03 5.34
CA GLY A 59 -24.97 -3.66 6.60
C GLY A 59 -24.28 -5.01 6.36
N LEU A 60 -24.78 -5.83 5.42
CA LEU A 60 -24.16 -7.09 5.05
C LEU A 60 -22.76 -6.89 4.47
N LEU A 61 -22.57 -5.99 3.49
CA LEU A 61 -21.28 -5.73 2.86
C LEU A 61 -20.28 -5.10 3.83
N LEU A 62 -20.74 -4.19 4.67
CA LEU A 62 -19.91 -3.63 5.74
C LEU A 62 -19.52 -4.69 6.78
N GLY A 63 -20.43 -5.61 7.10
CA GLY A 63 -20.18 -6.77 7.96
C GLY A 63 -19.14 -7.72 7.37
N CYS A 64 -19.22 -7.99 6.06
CA CYS A 64 -18.19 -8.77 5.35
C CYS A 64 -16.81 -8.09 5.41
N THR A 65 -16.76 -6.77 5.20
CA THR A 65 -15.52 -6.00 5.37
C THR A 65 -14.96 -6.13 6.78
N ALA A 66 -15.81 -5.96 7.80
CA ALA A 66 -15.40 -6.08 9.19
C ALA A 66 -14.89 -7.48 9.53
N ALA A 67 -15.54 -8.52 9.02
CA ALA A 67 -15.12 -9.91 9.17
C ALA A 67 -13.78 -10.17 8.49
N ALA A 68 -13.58 -9.66 7.26
CA ALA A 68 -12.31 -9.78 6.54
C ALA A 68 -11.15 -9.13 7.32
N VAL A 69 -11.35 -7.91 7.82
CA VAL A 69 -10.37 -7.20 8.66
C VAL A 69 -10.03 -8.00 9.91
N GLU A 70 -11.03 -8.57 10.60
CA GLU A 70 -10.79 -9.34 11.81
C GLU A 70 -10.11 -10.69 11.55
N MET A 71 -10.43 -11.35 10.42
CA MET A 71 -9.77 -12.61 10.02
C MET A 71 -8.29 -12.37 9.69
N THR A 72 -7.97 -11.31 8.97
CA THR A 72 -6.60 -10.91 8.65
C THR A 72 -5.81 -10.57 9.92
N ARG A 73 -6.42 -9.83 10.85
CA ARG A 73 -5.80 -9.47 12.15
C ARG A 73 -5.45 -10.69 12.99
N LYS A 74 -6.34 -11.69 13.07
CA LYS A 74 -6.12 -12.93 13.86
C LYS A 74 -5.04 -13.82 13.28
N ALA A 75 -4.75 -13.72 11.99
CA ALA A 75 -3.69 -14.47 11.33
C ALA A 75 -2.27 -14.01 11.73
N GLY A 76 -2.13 -13.00 12.62
CA GLY A 76 -0.84 -12.57 13.17
C GLY A 76 -0.04 -11.66 12.23
N GLU A 77 -0.62 -11.18 11.16
CA GLU A 77 0.00 -10.21 10.27
C GLU A 77 0.14 -8.88 11.02
N LYS A 78 1.36 -8.64 11.53
CA LYS A 78 1.73 -7.35 12.10
C LYS A 78 1.57 -6.31 10.98
N GLY A 79 0.57 -5.45 11.12
CA GLY A 79 0.18 -4.45 10.14
C GLY A 79 1.33 -3.55 9.70
N GLY A 80 2.05 -3.98 8.68
CA GLY A 80 2.91 -3.19 7.86
C GLY A 80 2.36 -3.28 6.46
N LEU A 81 1.98 -2.16 5.85
CA LEU A 81 1.68 -2.00 4.42
C LEU A 81 0.87 -3.13 3.73
N VAL A 82 -0.09 -3.74 4.41
CA VAL A 82 -1.09 -4.54 3.72
C VAL A 82 -1.87 -3.55 2.87
N LYS A 83 -1.69 -3.61 1.56
CA LYS A 83 -2.57 -2.95 0.61
C LYS A 83 -3.93 -3.63 0.79
N ASP A 84 -4.81 -2.97 1.54
CA ASP A 84 -6.12 -3.49 1.86
C ASP A 84 -6.90 -3.70 0.55
N VAL A 85 -7.22 -4.95 0.21
CA VAL A 85 -8.16 -5.30 -0.89
C VAL A 85 -9.60 -4.96 -0.43
N GLN A 86 -9.76 -3.81 0.22
CA GLN A 86 -11.06 -3.35 0.74
C GLN A 86 -12.00 -2.97 -0.40
N GLY A 87 -11.46 -2.54 -1.54
CA GLY A 87 -12.21 -2.18 -2.73
C GLY A 87 -13.09 -3.30 -3.30
N VAL A 88 -12.79 -4.56 -2.99
CA VAL A 88 -13.63 -5.70 -3.36
C VAL A 88 -15.05 -5.58 -2.79
N TRP A 89 -15.20 -5.06 -1.57
CA TRP A 89 -16.49 -4.87 -0.90
C TRP A 89 -17.14 -3.52 -1.19
N GLU A 90 -16.34 -2.54 -1.62
CA GLU A 90 -16.79 -1.19 -1.93
C GLU A 90 -17.44 -1.11 -3.32
N LEU A 91 -16.94 -1.88 -4.29
CA LEU A 91 -17.51 -1.89 -5.65
C LEU A 91 -18.97 -2.35 -5.68
N PRO A 92 -19.37 -3.45 -5.02
CA PRO A 92 -20.80 -3.82 -4.91
C PRO A 92 -21.65 -2.71 -4.29
N VAL A 93 -21.13 -1.99 -3.27
CA VAL A 93 -21.85 -0.85 -2.68
C VAL A 93 -22.05 0.25 -3.71
N ALA A 94 -21.02 0.59 -4.50
CA ALA A 94 -21.09 1.66 -5.50
C ALA A 94 -22.05 1.34 -6.66
N ILE A 95 -22.20 0.06 -7.01
CA ILE A 95 -23.01 -0.39 -8.16
C ILE A 95 -24.47 -0.71 -7.76
N LEU A 96 -24.65 -1.37 -6.61
CA LEU A 96 -25.97 -1.91 -6.23
C LEU A 96 -26.77 -0.97 -5.34
N LEU A 97 -26.12 0.04 -4.75
CA LEU A 97 -26.76 0.99 -3.84
C LEU A 97 -26.67 2.43 -4.38
N PRO A 98 -27.55 3.32 -3.94
CA PRO A 98 -27.48 4.74 -4.28
C PRO A 98 -26.10 5.37 -3.98
N PRO A 99 -25.66 6.39 -4.74
CA PRO A 99 -24.32 7.00 -4.63
C PRO A 99 -23.93 7.49 -3.22
N PHE A 100 -24.91 7.84 -2.40
CA PHE A 100 -24.68 8.19 -1.00
C PHE A 100 -23.93 7.09 -0.23
N TYR A 101 -24.29 5.83 -0.41
CA TYR A 101 -23.66 4.70 0.27
C TYR A 101 -22.20 4.52 -0.17
N ALA A 102 -21.90 4.76 -1.44
CA ALA A 102 -20.54 4.68 -1.98
C ALA A 102 -19.61 5.75 -1.38
N LEU A 103 -20.16 6.94 -1.07
CA LEU A 103 -19.39 8.02 -0.41
C LEU A 103 -19.10 7.69 1.06
N ILE A 104 -20.03 7.08 1.79
CA ILE A 104 -19.85 6.85 3.23
C ILE A 104 -19.12 5.56 3.59
N VAL A 105 -19.12 4.53 2.73
CA VAL A 105 -18.50 3.24 3.06
C VAL A 105 -17.01 3.34 3.38
N PRO A 106 -16.16 4.12 2.68
CA PRO A 106 -14.75 4.25 3.02
C PRO A 106 -14.51 4.93 4.37
N ILE A 107 -15.42 5.82 4.78
CA ILE A 107 -15.37 6.46 6.11
C ILE A 107 -15.58 5.41 7.19
N ALA A 108 -16.62 4.57 7.06
CA ALA A 108 -16.93 3.51 8.01
C ALA A 108 -15.79 2.48 8.11
N GLN A 109 -15.23 2.07 6.97
CA GLN A 109 -14.10 1.13 6.90
C GLN A 109 -12.83 1.72 7.50
N THR A 110 -12.53 2.99 7.20
CA THR A 110 -11.36 3.68 7.75
C THR A 110 -11.49 3.82 9.27
N ALA A 111 -12.67 4.13 9.79
CA ALA A 111 -12.92 4.18 11.23
C ALA A 111 -12.71 2.80 11.88
N LEU A 112 -13.21 1.72 11.26
CA LEU A 112 -13.04 0.35 11.72
C LEU A 112 -11.56 -0.06 11.77
N THR A 113 -10.81 0.19 10.70
CA THR A 113 -9.38 -0.15 10.62
C THR A 113 -8.54 0.69 11.58
N GLN A 114 -8.85 1.97 11.76
CA GLN A 114 -8.19 2.84 12.73
C GLN A 114 -8.36 2.33 14.16
N TRP A 115 -9.55 1.82 14.48
CA TRP A 115 -9.86 1.33 15.82
C TRP A 115 -9.26 -0.05 16.09
N ARG A 116 -9.28 -0.95 15.08
CA ARG A 116 -8.95 -2.38 15.28
C ARG A 116 -7.52 -2.76 14.93
N VAL A 117 -6.90 -2.12 13.96
CA VAL A 117 -5.65 -2.61 13.37
C VAL A 117 -4.46 -1.70 13.65
N ARG A 118 -4.55 -0.41 13.36
CA ARG A 118 -3.39 0.49 13.44
C ARG A 118 -3.78 1.95 13.64
N HIS A 119 -3.11 2.61 14.60
CA HIS A 119 -3.16 4.06 14.74
C HIS A 119 -2.20 4.71 13.74
N ALA A 120 -2.71 5.16 12.60
CA ALA A 120 -1.97 5.97 11.66
C ALA A 120 -2.24 7.46 11.87
N VAL A 121 -1.44 8.31 11.24
CA VAL A 121 -1.57 9.77 11.32
C VAL A 121 -2.94 10.19 10.76
N LEU A 122 -3.75 10.85 11.59
CA LEU A 122 -5.18 11.10 11.34
C LEU A 122 -5.44 11.80 10.00
N HIS A 123 -4.71 12.88 9.66
CA HIS A 123 -4.95 13.62 8.43
C HIS A 123 -4.74 12.78 7.16
N ARG A 124 -3.78 11.84 7.17
CA ARG A 124 -3.56 10.91 6.04
C ARG A 124 -4.74 9.97 5.87
N ARG A 125 -5.28 9.47 6.98
CA ARG A 125 -6.45 8.58 6.97
C ARG A 125 -7.70 9.28 6.48
N VAL A 126 -7.94 10.49 6.96
CA VAL A 126 -9.10 11.30 6.53
C VAL A 126 -8.99 11.63 5.04
N PHE A 127 -7.81 12.02 4.55
CA PHE A 127 -7.58 12.24 3.13
C PHE A 127 -7.83 10.96 2.30
N THR A 128 -7.29 9.82 2.74
CA THR A 128 -7.48 8.54 2.01
C THR A 128 -8.96 8.17 1.97
N ALA A 129 -9.68 8.26 3.09
CA ALA A 129 -11.12 7.98 3.12
C ALA A 129 -11.90 8.89 2.16
N ALA A 130 -11.58 10.18 2.14
CA ALA A 130 -12.23 11.14 1.25
C ALA A 130 -11.88 10.90 -0.23
N ALA A 131 -10.63 10.60 -0.56
CA ALA A 131 -10.22 10.31 -1.92
C ALA A 131 -10.87 9.03 -2.46
N VAL A 132 -10.91 7.97 -1.65
CA VAL A 132 -11.58 6.72 -2.00
C VAL A 132 -13.10 6.94 -2.13
N GLY A 133 -13.73 7.66 -1.19
CA GLY A 133 -15.16 7.96 -1.21
C GLY A 133 -15.57 8.74 -2.44
N LEU A 134 -14.85 9.83 -2.78
CA LEU A 134 -15.09 10.59 -4.01
C LEU A 134 -14.95 9.72 -5.27
N SER A 135 -13.96 8.83 -5.29
CA SER A 135 -13.71 7.96 -6.45
C SER A 135 -14.85 6.94 -6.63
N TYR A 136 -15.31 6.30 -5.56
CA TYR A 136 -16.46 5.40 -5.61
C TYR A 136 -17.78 6.15 -5.80
N GLY A 137 -17.95 7.32 -5.21
CA GLY A 137 -19.11 8.18 -5.43
C GLY A 137 -19.24 8.59 -6.90
N ALA A 138 -18.15 9.02 -7.54
CA ALA A 138 -18.12 9.35 -8.96
C ALA A 138 -18.42 8.11 -9.83
N ALA A 139 -17.82 6.96 -9.50
CA ALA A 139 -18.10 5.70 -10.20
C ALA A 139 -19.57 5.28 -10.08
N SER A 140 -20.15 5.41 -8.88
CA SER A 140 -21.58 5.13 -8.63
C SER A 140 -22.48 6.06 -9.40
N VAL A 141 -22.23 7.38 -9.38
CA VAL A 141 -22.99 8.35 -10.16
C VAL A 141 -22.92 8.05 -11.65
N ALA A 142 -21.73 7.74 -12.16
CA ALA A 142 -21.54 7.38 -13.56
C ALA A 142 -22.35 6.12 -13.92
N PHE A 143 -22.26 5.08 -13.11
CA PHE A 143 -23.01 3.83 -13.31
C PHE A 143 -24.53 4.09 -13.35
N HIS A 144 -25.08 4.75 -12.32
CA HIS A 144 -26.51 4.98 -12.22
C HIS A 144 -27.05 5.91 -13.31
N ARG A 145 -26.27 6.90 -13.75
CA ARG A 145 -26.65 7.75 -14.87
C ARG A 145 -26.62 7.03 -16.20
N LEU A 146 -25.58 6.27 -16.47
CA LEU A 146 -25.45 5.53 -17.74
C LEU A 146 -26.45 4.37 -17.82
N SER A 147 -26.70 3.66 -16.73
CA SER A 147 -27.70 2.61 -16.67
C SER A 147 -29.13 3.16 -16.82
N GLY A 148 -29.41 4.36 -16.29
CA GLY A 148 -30.68 5.06 -16.50
C GLY A 148 -30.95 5.51 -17.93
N LEU A 149 -29.89 5.72 -18.74
CA LEU A 149 -30.03 6.00 -20.18
C LEU A 149 -30.34 4.75 -21.02
N ALA A 150 -30.09 3.56 -20.43
CA ALA A 150 -30.40 2.27 -21.06
C ALA A 150 -31.32 1.43 -20.14
N PRO A 151 -32.61 1.82 -19.96
CA PRO A 151 -33.47 1.23 -18.95
C PRO A 151 -33.78 -0.28 -19.15
N GLN A 152 -33.50 -0.82 -20.33
CA GLN A 152 -33.61 -2.28 -20.58
C GLN A 152 -32.50 -3.08 -19.88
N VAL A 153 -31.47 -2.40 -19.36
CA VAL A 153 -30.29 -3.00 -18.70
C VAL A 153 -30.50 -3.24 -17.20
N THR A 154 -31.49 -2.59 -16.59
CA THR A 154 -31.67 -2.59 -15.14
C THR A 154 -32.87 -3.35 -14.60
N ALA A 155 -33.78 -3.80 -15.47
CA ALA A 155 -35.11 -4.23 -15.03
C ALA A 155 -35.27 -5.70 -14.63
N GLN A 156 -34.37 -6.60 -15.01
CA GLN A 156 -34.54 -8.04 -14.69
C GLN A 156 -33.17 -8.72 -14.53
N GLY A 157 -32.89 -9.23 -13.35
CA GLY A 157 -31.74 -10.04 -12.94
C GLY A 157 -30.79 -10.56 -14.02
N PHE A 158 -30.05 -11.55 -13.84
CA PHE A 158 -28.96 -12.12 -14.62
C PHE A 158 -28.97 -12.04 -16.18
N ASP A 159 -30.05 -11.59 -16.79
CA ASP A 159 -30.21 -11.43 -18.26
C ASP A 159 -29.56 -10.16 -18.81
N HIS A 160 -28.82 -9.42 -17.98
CA HIS A 160 -28.27 -8.12 -18.37
C HIS A 160 -26.96 -8.18 -19.12
N GLY A 161 -26.72 -9.15 -19.86
CA GLY A 161 -25.74 -9.17 -20.91
C GLY A 161 -24.51 -8.28 -20.76
N THR A 162 -23.79 -8.18 -21.82
CA THR A 162 -22.52 -7.48 -21.99
C THR A 162 -22.52 -6.01 -21.52
N MET A 163 -23.62 -5.26 -21.70
CA MET A 163 -23.67 -3.83 -21.38
C MET A 163 -23.56 -3.54 -19.88
N TRP A 164 -24.26 -4.29 -19.05
CA TRP A 164 -24.16 -4.12 -17.59
C TRP A 164 -22.74 -4.42 -17.10
N THR A 165 -22.14 -5.50 -17.61
CA THR A 165 -20.74 -5.85 -17.33
C THR A 165 -19.80 -4.73 -17.72
N LEU A 166 -19.96 -4.16 -18.91
CA LEU A 166 -19.14 -3.04 -19.37
C LEU A 166 -19.28 -1.80 -18.48
N LEU A 167 -20.51 -1.50 -18.02
CA LEU A 167 -20.74 -0.38 -17.10
C LEU A 167 -20.10 -0.61 -15.72
N VAL A 168 -20.14 -1.84 -15.19
CA VAL A 168 -19.46 -2.19 -13.92
C VAL A 168 -17.95 -2.04 -14.07
N VAL A 169 -17.37 -2.58 -15.15
CA VAL A 169 -15.93 -2.46 -15.42
C VAL A 169 -15.53 -0.99 -15.64
N LEU A 170 -16.32 -0.23 -16.40
CA LEU A 170 -16.08 1.21 -16.61
C LEU A 170 -16.09 1.96 -15.27
N SER A 171 -17.05 1.67 -14.39
CA SER A 171 -17.12 2.28 -13.06
C SER A 171 -15.90 1.95 -12.21
N ALA A 172 -15.42 0.71 -12.25
CA ALA A 172 -14.21 0.30 -11.56
C ALA A 172 -12.96 1.02 -12.10
N VAL A 173 -12.89 1.22 -13.43
CA VAL A 173 -11.80 2.00 -14.06
C VAL A 173 -11.88 3.48 -13.66
N ILE A 174 -13.08 4.08 -13.64
CA ILE A 174 -13.27 5.48 -13.18
C ILE A 174 -12.75 5.63 -11.74
N LYS A 175 -13.15 4.70 -10.84
CA LYS A 175 -12.65 4.68 -9.46
C LYS A 175 -11.14 4.63 -9.42
N LEU A 176 -10.52 3.70 -10.15
CA LEU A 176 -9.08 3.52 -10.16
C LEU A 176 -8.36 4.81 -10.60
N VAL A 177 -8.74 5.36 -11.76
CA VAL A 177 -8.09 6.55 -12.32
C VAL A 177 -8.21 7.76 -11.39
N LEU A 178 -9.40 8.00 -10.82
CA LEU A 178 -9.62 9.13 -9.92
C LEU A 178 -8.85 8.97 -8.61
N ASN A 179 -8.90 7.78 -8.00
CA ASN A 179 -8.16 7.51 -6.78
C ASN A 179 -6.66 7.69 -6.98
N ASP A 180 -6.10 7.08 -8.03
CA ASP A 180 -4.67 7.14 -8.30
C ASP A 180 -4.22 8.56 -8.62
N ALA A 181 -5.00 9.33 -9.37
CA ALA A 181 -4.70 10.74 -9.64
C ALA A 181 -4.60 11.56 -8.33
N MET A 182 -5.53 11.37 -7.39
CA MET A 182 -5.52 12.07 -6.10
C MET A 182 -4.34 11.62 -5.22
N VAL A 183 -4.08 10.32 -5.15
CA VAL A 183 -2.97 9.76 -4.35
C VAL A 183 -1.62 10.16 -4.94
N MET A 184 -1.44 10.09 -6.25
CA MET A 184 -0.22 10.54 -6.94
C MET A 184 0.06 12.02 -6.69
N THR A 185 -0.97 12.86 -6.73
CA THR A 185 -0.85 14.30 -6.44
C THR A 185 -0.34 14.52 -5.02
N ALA A 186 -0.90 13.79 -4.05
CA ALA A 186 -0.49 13.86 -2.65
C ALA A 186 0.95 13.37 -2.44
N VAL A 187 1.33 12.25 -3.07
CA VAL A 187 2.69 11.68 -2.97
C VAL A 187 3.72 12.60 -3.59
N LYS A 188 3.46 13.14 -4.79
CA LYS A 188 4.36 14.14 -5.41
C LYS A 188 4.50 15.40 -4.58
N GLY A 189 3.44 15.82 -3.91
CA GLY A 189 3.48 16.98 -3.03
C GLY A 189 4.34 16.79 -1.79
N THR A 190 4.43 15.56 -1.28
CA THR A 190 5.29 15.21 -0.14
C THR A 190 6.73 14.87 -0.56
N ASN A 191 6.91 14.29 -1.75
CA ASN A 191 8.21 13.91 -2.31
C ASN A 191 8.29 14.27 -3.80
N PRO A 192 8.75 15.47 -4.16
CA PRO A 192 8.87 15.90 -5.56
C PRO A 192 9.77 15.01 -6.42
N ALA A 193 10.75 14.33 -5.81
CA ALA A 193 11.66 13.42 -6.50
C ALA A 193 11.04 12.06 -6.83
N ALA A 194 9.84 11.74 -6.31
CA ALA A 194 9.17 10.48 -6.59
C ALA A 194 8.85 10.36 -8.09
N ARG A 195 9.37 9.30 -8.71
CA ARG A 195 9.06 8.98 -10.11
C ARG A 195 7.74 8.22 -10.15
N ILE A 196 6.71 8.78 -10.81
CA ILE A 196 5.38 8.18 -10.94
C ILE A 196 5.47 6.76 -11.47
N ARG A 197 6.26 6.54 -12.53
CA ARG A 197 6.38 5.24 -13.20
C ARG A 197 6.91 4.13 -12.28
N THR A 198 7.83 4.44 -11.37
CA THR A 198 8.43 3.46 -10.46
C THR A 198 7.66 3.30 -9.15
N THR A 199 6.71 4.19 -8.88
CA THR A 199 5.95 4.18 -7.62
C THR A 199 4.53 3.62 -7.81
N PHE A 200 3.90 3.86 -8.97
CA PHE A 200 2.49 3.54 -9.24
C PHE A 200 2.26 2.65 -10.45
N LEU A 201 3.22 2.57 -11.39
CA LEU A 201 3.10 1.76 -12.60
C LEU A 201 4.11 0.60 -12.59
N THR A 202 4.40 0.06 -11.42
CA THR A 202 5.13 -1.20 -11.33
C THR A 202 4.23 -2.34 -11.79
N GLY A 203 4.81 -3.37 -12.42
CA GLY A 203 4.03 -4.54 -12.85
C GLY A 203 3.22 -5.14 -11.71
N GLU A 204 3.81 -5.22 -10.50
CA GLU A 204 3.15 -5.73 -9.30
C GLU A 204 1.93 -4.89 -8.89
N GLN A 205 2.02 -3.55 -8.97
CA GLN A 205 0.92 -2.65 -8.67
C GLN A 205 -0.25 -2.85 -9.64
N VAL A 206 0.05 -2.90 -10.94
CA VAL A 206 -0.94 -3.12 -11.99
C VAL A 206 -1.64 -4.48 -11.82
N TYR A 207 -0.89 -5.53 -11.48
CA TYR A 207 -1.45 -6.85 -11.20
C TYR A 207 -2.39 -6.84 -10.00
N ASN A 208 -2.03 -6.16 -8.92
CA ASN A 208 -2.84 -6.06 -7.71
C ASN A 208 -4.14 -5.30 -7.98
N ASP A 209 -4.07 -4.17 -8.70
CA ASP A 209 -5.23 -3.36 -9.05
C ASP A 209 -6.18 -4.13 -10.00
N ALA A 210 -5.62 -4.86 -10.97
CA ALA A 210 -6.39 -5.72 -11.87
C ALA A 210 -7.07 -6.87 -11.11
N ALA A 211 -6.38 -7.50 -10.15
CA ALA A 211 -6.95 -8.55 -9.31
C ALA A 211 -8.07 -8.00 -8.42
N GLU A 212 -7.87 -6.85 -7.77
CA GLU A 212 -8.89 -6.18 -6.94
C GLU A 212 -10.16 -5.88 -7.76
N ILE A 213 -10.00 -5.28 -8.95
CA ILE A 213 -11.11 -4.99 -9.85
C ILE A 213 -11.84 -6.27 -10.26
N SER A 214 -11.10 -7.29 -10.71
CA SER A 214 -11.69 -8.55 -11.19
C SER A 214 -12.51 -9.24 -10.10
N ILE A 215 -11.96 -9.31 -8.87
CA ILE A 215 -12.66 -9.91 -7.73
C ILE A 215 -13.87 -9.04 -7.34
N GLY A 216 -13.71 -7.72 -7.30
CA GLY A 216 -14.80 -6.78 -7.01
C GLY A 216 -15.96 -6.91 -8.01
N VAL A 217 -15.65 -7.05 -9.30
CA VAL A 217 -16.66 -7.32 -10.35
C VAL A 217 -17.37 -8.63 -10.08
N LEU A 218 -16.63 -9.72 -9.84
CA LEU A 218 -17.22 -11.05 -9.56
C LEU A 218 -18.12 -11.01 -8.31
N VAL A 219 -17.69 -10.36 -7.23
CA VAL A 219 -18.48 -10.20 -6.01
C VAL A 219 -19.72 -9.35 -6.29
N THR A 220 -19.61 -8.29 -7.11
CA THR A 220 -20.77 -7.47 -7.50
C THR A 220 -21.82 -8.30 -8.22
N PHE A 221 -21.42 -9.15 -9.18
CA PHE A 221 -22.34 -10.06 -9.87
C PHE A 221 -22.98 -11.09 -8.93
N ALA A 222 -22.18 -11.70 -8.05
CA ALA A 222 -22.69 -12.66 -7.09
C ALA A 222 -23.73 -12.04 -6.16
N VAL A 223 -23.43 -10.85 -5.61
CA VAL A 223 -24.35 -10.13 -4.71
C VAL A 223 -25.60 -9.63 -5.43
N ALA A 224 -25.47 -9.20 -6.68
CA ALA A 224 -26.63 -8.81 -7.51
C ALA A 224 -27.59 -9.99 -7.75
N GLY A 225 -27.06 -11.20 -7.93
CA GLY A 225 -27.86 -12.42 -8.07
C GLY A 225 -28.50 -12.90 -6.78
N ALA A 226 -27.72 -12.90 -5.68
CA ALA A 226 -28.22 -13.26 -4.35
C ALA A 226 -27.33 -12.59 -3.28
N PRO A 227 -27.84 -11.66 -2.46
CA PRO A 227 -27.06 -10.91 -1.47
C PRO A 227 -26.25 -11.80 -0.51
N LEU A 228 -26.79 -12.94 -0.11
CA LEU A 228 -26.11 -13.87 0.80
C LEU A 228 -24.85 -14.52 0.20
N LEU A 229 -24.65 -14.46 -1.13
CA LEU A 229 -23.40 -14.90 -1.76
C LEU A 229 -22.19 -14.04 -1.34
N ALA A 230 -22.41 -12.84 -0.79
CA ALA A 230 -21.36 -12.08 -0.11
C ALA A 230 -20.68 -12.89 0.99
N LEU A 231 -21.43 -13.67 1.76
CA LEU A 231 -20.89 -14.54 2.82
C LEU A 231 -20.06 -15.69 2.24
N ALA A 232 -20.47 -16.25 1.11
CA ALA A 232 -19.69 -17.30 0.42
C ALA A 232 -18.42 -16.75 -0.23
N ALA A 233 -18.40 -15.48 -0.66
CA ALA A 233 -17.23 -14.81 -1.20
C ALA A 233 -16.19 -14.48 -0.12
N LEU A 234 -16.58 -14.33 1.15
CA LEU A 234 -15.72 -13.91 2.24
C LEU A 234 -14.46 -14.80 2.42
N PRO A 235 -14.54 -16.14 2.49
CA PRO A 235 -13.34 -16.97 2.60
C PRO A 235 -12.39 -16.85 1.40
N VAL A 236 -12.95 -16.74 0.20
CA VAL A 236 -12.17 -16.60 -1.04
C VAL A 236 -11.42 -15.28 -1.06
N VAL A 237 -12.10 -14.18 -0.77
CA VAL A 237 -11.51 -12.83 -0.70
C VAL A 237 -10.43 -12.78 0.38
N THR A 238 -10.70 -13.31 1.57
CA THR A 238 -9.71 -13.31 2.67
C THR A 238 -8.50 -14.19 2.36
N LEU A 239 -8.68 -15.32 1.69
CA LEU A 239 -7.57 -16.18 1.26
C LEU A 239 -6.69 -15.48 0.21
N LEU A 240 -7.31 -14.80 -0.77
CA LEU A 240 -6.59 -14.02 -1.78
C LEU A 240 -5.84 -12.84 -1.15
N GLN A 241 -6.48 -12.10 -0.25
CA GLN A 241 -5.82 -11.05 0.53
C GLN A 241 -4.58 -11.58 1.25
N ARG A 242 -4.73 -12.72 1.91
CA ARG A 242 -3.63 -13.36 2.63
C ARG A 242 -2.51 -13.80 1.70
N SER A 243 -2.85 -14.36 0.52
CA SER A 243 -1.85 -14.76 -0.48
C SER A 243 -1.06 -13.57 -1.02
N LEU A 244 -1.72 -12.48 -1.37
CA LEU A 244 -1.09 -11.24 -1.84
C LEU A 244 -0.23 -10.61 -0.74
N SER A 245 -0.73 -10.55 0.50
CA SER A 245 0.02 -10.05 1.65
C SER A 245 1.25 -10.92 1.96
N HIS A 246 1.16 -12.23 1.80
CA HIS A 246 2.29 -13.13 2.05
C HIS A 246 3.44 -12.89 1.07
N VAL A 247 3.14 -12.65 -0.21
CA VAL A 247 4.15 -12.30 -1.22
C VAL A 247 4.83 -10.97 -0.87
N GLN A 248 4.08 -9.96 -0.43
CA GLN A 248 4.63 -8.67 0.00
C GLN A 248 5.46 -8.79 1.29
N LEU A 249 4.99 -9.57 2.27
CA LEU A 249 5.73 -9.80 3.52
C LEU A 249 7.05 -10.54 3.27
N VAL A 250 7.08 -11.47 2.34
CA VAL A 250 8.32 -12.17 1.94
C VAL A 250 9.26 -11.20 1.22
N SER A 251 8.75 -10.30 0.37
CA SER A 251 9.53 -9.25 -0.28
C SER A 251 10.07 -8.23 0.73
N ASP A 252 9.20 -7.70 1.60
CA ASP A 252 9.58 -6.74 2.66
C ASP A 252 10.53 -7.36 3.70
N SER A 253 10.47 -8.70 3.87
CA SER A 253 11.36 -9.46 4.74
C SER A 253 12.73 -9.78 4.12
N ARG A 254 12.93 -9.55 2.81
CA ARG A 254 14.23 -9.83 2.14
C ARG A 254 15.20 -8.66 2.22
N THR A 255 14.69 -7.46 2.23
CA THR A 255 15.51 -6.25 2.15
C THR A 255 15.38 -5.38 3.40
N ASP A 256 16.43 -4.63 3.70
CA ASP A 256 16.44 -3.58 4.71
C ASP A 256 15.62 -2.38 4.22
N SER A 257 14.66 -1.93 5.02
CA SER A 257 13.68 -0.90 4.64
C SER A 257 14.28 0.49 4.41
N LYS A 258 15.50 0.75 4.90
CA LYS A 258 16.18 2.04 4.74
C LYS A 258 17.07 2.08 3.51
N THR A 259 17.73 0.97 3.22
CA THR A 259 18.76 0.88 2.18
C THR A 259 18.32 0.17 0.92
N GLY A 260 17.31 -0.72 1.02
CA GLY A 260 16.88 -1.59 -0.08
C GLY A 260 17.83 -2.77 -0.36
N LEU A 261 18.98 -2.86 0.32
CA LEU A 261 19.88 -4.02 0.26
C LEU A 261 19.28 -5.21 1.01
N LEU A 262 19.86 -6.40 0.85
CA LEU A 262 19.43 -7.55 1.62
C LEU A 262 19.52 -7.25 3.13
N ASN A 263 18.50 -7.67 3.89
CA ASN A 263 18.61 -7.65 5.34
C ASN A 263 19.54 -8.78 5.83
N ALA A 264 20.02 -8.70 7.08
CA ALA A 264 20.95 -9.66 7.65
C ALA A 264 20.51 -11.12 7.46
N ALA A 265 19.25 -11.44 7.77
CA ALA A 265 18.73 -12.80 7.68
C ALA A 265 18.70 -13.35 6.26
N THR A 266 18.36 -12.52 5.27
CA THR A 266 18.35 -12.90 3.87
C THR A 266 19.78 -13.04 3.33
N TRP A 267 20.65 -12.09 3.70
CA TRP A 267 22.04 -12.14 3.30
C TRP A 267 22.74 -13.40 3.84
N GLU A 268 22.54 -13.74 5.11
CA GLU A 268 23.09 -14.97 5.71
C GLU A 268 22.64 -16.24 4.97
N ARG A 269 21.35 -16.32 4.64
CA ARG A 269 20.81 -17.47 3.92
C ARG A 269 21.35 -17.58 2.51
N GLU A 270 21.42 -16.50 1.76
CA GLU A 270 21.91 -16.49 0.38
C GLU A 270 23.42 -16.67 0.33
N SER A 271 24.18 -16.06 1.26
CA SER A 271 25.62 -16.27 1.35
C SER A 271 25.97 -17.71 1.74
N ALA A 272 25.23 -18.35 2.63
CA ALA A 272 25.43 -19.75 2.96
C ALA A 272 25.24 -20.67 1.72
N ALA A 273 24.25 -20.36 0.88
CA ALA A 273 24.03 -21.10 -0.37
C ALA A 273 25.20 -20.91 -1.37
N GLU A 274 25.69 -19.67 -1.52
CA GLU A 274 26.84 -19.39 -2.39
C GLU A 274 28.16 -19.96 -1.85
N VAL A 275 28.38 -19.95 -0.53
CA VAL A 275 29.53 -20.62 0.10
C VAL A 275 29.49 -22.13 -0.19
N ALA A 276 28.34 -22.78 -0.01
CA ALA A 276 28.18 -24.19 -0.32
C ALA A 276 28.42 -24.50 -1.82
N ARG A 277 28.01 -23.60 -2.71
CA ARG A 277 28.26 -23.66 -4.15
C ARG A 277 29.76 -23.53 -4.44
N ALA A 278 30.42 -22.50 -3.87
CA ALA A 278 31.86 -22.25 -4.05
C ALA A 278 32.70 -23.44 -3.60
N VAL A 279 32.37 -24.08 -2.47
CA VAL A 279 33.02 -25.26 -1.96
C VAL A 279 32.85 -26.43 -2.96
N ARG A 280 31.62 -26.66 -3.48
CA ARG A 280 31.35 -27.74 -4.42
C ARG A 280 32.05 -27.55 -5.77
N THR A 281 32.14 -26.32 -6.25
CA THR A 281 32.75 -25.98 -7.55
C THR A 281 34.22 -25.61 -7.43
N GLN A 282 34.78 -25.60 -6.22
CA GLN A 282 36.14 -25.12 -5.90
C GLN A 282 36.44 -23.72 -6.47
N SER A 283 35.42 -22.85 -6.51
CA SER A 283 35.53 -21.49 -6.99
C SER A 283 35.98 -20.58 -5.87
N PRO A 284 36.83 -19.55 -6.14
CA PRO A 284 37.17 -18.55 -5.13
C PRO A 284 35.94 -17.73 -4.75
N LEU A 285 35.86 -17.36 -3.46
CA LEU A 285 34.80 -16.52 -2.93
C LEU A 285 35.40 -15.60 -1.88
N ALA A 286 34.99 -14.36 -1.87
CA ALA A 286 35.42 -13.38 -0.87
C ALA A 286 34.23 -12.77 -0.15
N ILE A 287 34.43 -12.41 1.11
CA ILE A 287 33.49 -11.63 1.92
C ILE A 287 34.19 -10.36 2.35
N ALA A 288 33.49 -9.22 2.26
CA ALA A 288 33.97 -7.96 2.77
C ALA A 288 32.93 -7.36 3.72
N MET A 289 33.41 -6.80 4.84
CA MET A 289 32.59 -6.01 5.75
C MET A 289 32.92 -4.54 5.55
N VAL A 290 31.89 -3.71 5.53
CA VAL A 290 31.99 -2.26 5.39
C VAL A 290 31.28 -1.63 6.59
N ASP A 291 31.98 -0.75 7.28
CA ASP A 291 31.46 0.00 8.43
C ASP A 291 31.60 1.49 8.19
N ILE A 292 30.64 2.30 8.65
CA ILE A 292 30.67 3.75 8.45
C ILE A 292 31.34 4.42 9.64
N ASP A 293 32.52 4.97 9.41
CA ASP A 293 33.25 5.69 10.43
C ASP A 293 32.45 6.83 11.05
N LYS A 294 32.36 6.81 12.39
CA LYS A 294 31.66 7.84 13.18
C LYS A 294 30.20 8.10 12.82
N PHE A 295 29.47 7.10 12.34
CA PHE A 295 28.07 7.24 11.95
C PHE A 295 27.19 7.80 13.08
N LYS A 296 27.47 7.42 14.32
CA LYS A 296 26.81 7.99 15.49
C LYS A 296 26.99 9.52 15.56
N ALA A 297 28.17 10.03 15.28
CA ALA A 297 28.42 11.48 15.29
C ALA A 297 27.64 12.20 14.19
N ILE A 298 27.44 11.57 13.03
CA ILE A 298 26.56 12.10 11.97
C ILE A 298 25.12 12.20 12.48
N ASN A 299 24.61 11.14 13.11
CA ASN A 299 23.27 11.15 13.69
C ASN A 299 23.08 12.20 14.79
N ASP A 300 24.07 12.32 15.68
CA ASP A 300 24.03 13.25 16.81
C ASP A 300 24.11 14.72 16.33
N THR A 301 24.83 14.98 15.25
CA THR A 301 25.03 16.35 14.71
C THR A 301 23.91 16.77 13.76
N TYR A 302 23.47 15.90 12.85
CA TYR A 302 22.58 16.24 11.75
C TYR A 302 21.18 15.58 11.86
N GLY A 303 20.98 14.73 12.85
CA GLY A 303 19.74 14.01 13.09
C GLY A 303 19.61 12.71 12.28
N HIS A 304 18.77 11.82 12.77
CA HIS A 304 18.57 10.48 12.20
C HIS A 304 18.08 10.48 10.74
N LEU A 305 17.38 11.53 10.28
CA LEU A 305 16.94 11.63 8.88
C LEU A 305 18.12 11.77 7.92
N VAL A 306 19.14 12.54 8.32
CA VAL A 306 20.37 12.68 7.53
C VAL A 306 21.18 11.38 7.57
N GLY A 307 21.27 10.74 8.74
CA GLY A 307 21.90 9.42 8.84
C GLY A 307 21.23 8.37 7.94
N ASP A 308 19.90 8.36 7.88
CA ASP A 308 19.16 7.46 6.97
C ASP A 308 19.43 7.77 5.49
N GLN A 309 19.66 9.04 5.14
CA GLN A 309 20.06 9.42 3.78
C GLN A 309 21.46 8.97 3.45
N VAL A 310 22.42 9.09 4.39
CA VAL A 310 23.80 8.58 4.23
C VAL A 310 23.79 7.06 4.00
N LEU A 311 23.03 6.30 4.79
CA LEU A 311 22.89 4.86 4.60
C LEU A 311 22.36 4.51 3.20
N LYS A 312 21.39 5.28 2.70
CA LYS A 312 20.81 5.09 1.38
C LYS A 312 21.78 5.39 0.24
N GLU A 313 22.56 6.46 0.37
CA GLU A 313 23.59 6.82 -0.63
C GLU A 313 24.72 5.78 -0.69
N ILE A 314 25.15 5.26 0.46
CA ILE A 314 26.11 4.16 0.50
C ILE A 314 25.55 2.91 -0.18
N ALA A 315 24.31 2.55 0.10
CA ALA A 315 23.64 1.42 -0.55
C ALA A 315 23.55 1.58 -2.08
N ASN A 316 23.24 2.78 -2.57
CA ASN A 316 23.22 3.10 -4.00
C ASN A 316 24.62 2.95 -4.61
N THR A 317 25.64 3.43 -3.91
CA THR A 317 27.05 3.31 -4.34
C THR A 317 27.46 1.84 -4.43
N LEU A 318 27.12 1.03 -3.42
CA LEU A 318 27.37 -0.41 -3.45
C LEU A 318 26.70 -1.09 -4.63
N ASN A 319 25.39 -0.84 -4.86
CA ASN A 319 24.65 -1.41 -5.98
C ASN A 319 25.23 -0.98 -7.35
N THR A 320 25.80 0.20 -7.46
CA THR A 320 26.41 0.69 -8.71
C THR A 320 27.76 0.06 -8.99
N LEU A 321 28.55 -0.23 -7.94
CA LEU A 321 29.90 -0.74 -8.06
C LEU A 321 30.00 -2.27 -8.07
N LEU A 322 28.98 -2.96 -7.56
CA LEU A 322 28.90 -4.42 -7.51
C LEU A 322 28.32 -4.96 -8.81
N ARG A 323 28.60 -6.25 -9.08
CA ARG A 323 28.06 -6.98 -10.22
C ARG A 323 26.70 -7.56 -9.86
N ASP A 324 25.89 -7.92 -10.86
CA ASP A 324 24.54 -8.50 -10.66
C ASP A 324 24.50 -9.78 -9.80
N TYR A 325 25.61 -10.51 -9.75
CA TYR A 325 25.73 -11.74 -8.95
C TYR A 325 26.48 -11.55 -7.62
N ASP A 326 27.01 -10.36 -7.34
CA ASP A 326 27.52 -10.02 -6.03
C ASP A 326 26.36 -9.74 -5.08
N LEU A 327 26.49 -10.08 -3.81
CA LEU A 327 25.44 -9.83 -2.82
C LEU A 327 25.87 -8.73 -1.88
N ALA A 328 25.00 -7.77 -1.68
CA ALA A 328 25.17 -6.72 -0.67
C ALA A 328 23.99 -6.77 0.33
N GLY A 329 24.32 -6.71 1.62
CA GLY A 329 23.33 -6.69 2.69
C GLY A 329 23.71 -5.68 3.78
N ARG A 330 22.70 -5.18 4.48
CA ARG A 330 22.89 -4.40 5.69
C ARG A 330 22.80 -5.33 6.89
N PHE A 331 23.91 -5.47 7.60
CA PHE A 331 24.08 -6.44 8.67
C PHE A 331 23.74 -5.86 10.04
N GLY A 332 24.05 -4.59 10.24
CA GLY A 332 23.83 -3.86 11.48
C GLY A 332 23.33 -2.43 11.27
N GLY A 333 23.45 -1.60 12.30
CA GLY A 333 23.05 -0.20 12.25
C GLY A 333 23.76 0.61 11.17
N GLU A 334 25.07 0.44 11.07
CA GLU A 334 26.00 1.13 10.15
C GLU A 334 26.90 0.17 9.38
N GLU A 335 26.64 -1.16 9.52
CA GLU A 335 27.45 -2.22 8.97
C GLU A 335 26.80 -2.82 7.71
N PHE A 336 27.61 -2.99 6.66
CA PHE A 336 27.21 -3.65 5.42
C PHE A 336 28.12 -4.85 5.17
N SER A 337 27.55 -5.89 4.58
CA SER A 337 28.26 -7.12 4.25
C SER A 337 28.16 -7.39 2.75
N LEU A 338 29.29 -7.71 2.13
CA LEU A 338 29.40 -7.99 0.71
C LEU A 338 29.86 -9.43 0.52
N LEU A 339 29.25 -10.16 -0.39
CA LEU A 339 29.68 -11.46 -0.86
C LEU A 339 30.04 -11.35 -2.34
N LEU A 340 31.27 -11.75 -2.66
CA LEU A 340 31.86 -11.63 -3.99
C LEU A 340 32.18 -13.04 -4.54
N PRO A 341 31.22 -13.69 -5.22
CA PRO A 341 31.44 -15.00 -5.82
C PRO A 341 32.52 -14.93 -6.90
N GLN A 342 33.24 -16.03 -7.12
CA GLN A 342 34.28 -16.17 -8.15
C GLN A 342 35.37 -15.06 -8.08
N THR A 343 35.63 -14.55 -6.88
CA THR A 343 36.54 -13.44 -6.67
C THR A 343 37.72 -13.89 -5.78
N ARG A 344 38.96 -13.73 -6.27
CA ARG A 344 40.18 -13.99 -5.50
C ARG A 344 40.46 -12.87 -4.51
N ALA A 345 41.21 -13.15 -3.44
CA ALA A 345 41.52 -12.19 -2.40
C ALA A 345 42.13 -10.87 -2.93
N VAL A 346 43.04 -10.94 -3.91
CA VAL A 346 43.67 -9.74 -4.51
C VAL A 346 42.64 -8.87 -5.24
N ASP A 347 41.66 -9.49 -5.93
CA ASP A 347 40.63 -8.77 -6.64
C ASP A 347 39.56 -8.22 -5.66
N ALA A 348 39.26 -8.95 -4.58
CA ALA A 348 38.39 -8.48 -3.52
C ALA A 348 38.94 -7.23 -2.82
N ILE A 349 40.25 -7.18 -2.56
CA ILE A 349 40.93 -5.99 -1.98
C ILE A 349 40.77 -4.79 -2.93
N ARG A 350 40.95 -4.97 -4.24
CA ARG A 350 40.76 -3.88 -5.22
C ARG A 350 39.30 -3.40 -5.28
N ILE A 351 38.33 -4.32 -5.18
CA ILE A 351 36.91 -3.96 -5.14
C ILE A 351 36.63 -3.18 -3.86
N ALA A 352 37.10 -3.65 -2.70
CA ALA A 352 36.90 -2.99 -1.42
C ALA A 352 37.51 -1.57 -1.41
N GLU A 353 38.73 -1.40 -1.95
CA GLU A 353 39.40 -0.08 -2.02
C GLU A 353 38.65 0.86 -3.01
N ARG A 354 38.15 0.35 -4.11
CA ARG A 354 37.30 1.13 -5.03
C ARG A 354 36.03 1.59 -4.34
N ILE A 355 35.37 0.72 -3.57
CA ILE A 355 34.17 1.07 -2.80
C ILE A 355 34.52 2.13 -1.77
N ARG A 356 35.57 1.92 -0.97
CA ARG A 356 36.02 2.87 0.04
C ARG A 356 36.31 4.27 -0.54
N SER A 357 37.04 4.34 -1.65
CA SER A 357 37.35 5.61 -2.29
C SER A 357 36.11 6.32 -2.88
N ASN A 358 35.13 5.58 -3.38
CA ASN A 358 33.88 6.19 -3.88
C ASN A 358 32.96 6.67 -2.75
N ILE A 359 32.98 6.02 -1.60
CA ILE A 359 32.18 6.43 -0.43
C ILE A 359 32.84 7.61 0.30
N ALA A 360 34.17 7.59 0.44
CA ALA A 360 34.90 8.66 1.12
C ALA A 360 34.88 10.00 0.37
N GLY A 361 34.52 9.99 -0.93
CA GLY A 361 34.58 11.17 -1.78
C GLY A 361 36.04 11.61 -2.10
N PRO A 362 36.20 12.61 -2.99
CA PRO A 362 37.50 13.23 -3.24
C PRO A 362 37.98 14.07 -2.06
#